data_2f9539cbdce1b136a909e63c390c67c0
#
_entry.id   2f9539cbdce1b136a909e63c390c67c0
#
_cell.length_a   1.000
_cell.length_b   1.000
_cell.length_c   1.000
_cell.angle_alpha   90.00
_cell.angle_beta   90.00
_cell.angle_gamma   90.00
#
_symmetry.space_group_name_H-M   'P 1'
#
loop_
_entity.id
_entity.type
_entity.pdbx_description
1 polymer ?
#
loop_
_entity_poly.entity_id
_entity_poly.type
_entity_poly.pdbx_seq_one_letter_code
_entity_poly.pdbx_strand_id
1 'polypeptide(L)'
;MIKIIRVGRERLREAYEIVNKVDQGMNVPEWFVAEPYEEFDFWMNEGRGLLYLAVDEDENVGAMFFVILPGLHPDNLGYDLNMEEEQLKLCAMMDTAAVLPEFRGHHLQYEMMQHAEADLREMGYKYLLCTVHPENIFSRSNVMKQGYEKLLTKEKYGGFLRDIWMKQIIE
;
A
#
# COMPACT_ATOMS: atom_id res chain seq x y z
N MET A 1 21.91 3.73 8.21
CA MET A 1 20.92 2.66 8.26
C MET A 1 19.53 3.24 8.20
N ILE A 2 18.64 2.63 7.41
CA ILE A 2 17.26 3.10 7.25
C ILE A 2 16.36 2.23 8.13
N LYS A 3 15.50 2.87 8.91
CA LYS A 3 14.53 2.18 9.78
C LYS A 3 13.12 2.36 9.24
N ILE A 4 12.30 1.33 9.41
CA ILE A 4 10.87 1.42 9.13
C ILE A 4 10.16 1.65 10.46
N ILE A 5 9.32 2.69 10.49
CA ILE A 5 8.55 3.01 11.69
C ILE A 5 7.07 3.18 11.34
N ARG A 6 6.21 2.74 12.24
CA ARG A 6 4.78 2.99 12.13
C ARG A 6 4.46 4.28 12.86
N VAL A 7 3.68 5.16 12.23
CA VAL A 7 3.39 6.48 12.77
C VAL A 7 1.90 6.77 12.72
N GLY A 8 1.49 7.80 13.42
CA GLY A 8 0.10 8.22 13.46
C GLY A 8 -0.21 9.34 12.47
N ARG A 9 -1.45 9.84 12.59
CA ARG A 9 -1.99 10.88 11.72
C ARG A 9 -1.17 12.17 11.73
N GLU A 10 -0.48 12.45 12.83
CA GLU A 10 0.33 13.67 12.98
C GLU A 10 1.48 13.74 11.98
N ARG A 11 1.86 12.62 11.38
CA ARG A 11 2.91 12.58 10.36
C ARG A 11 2.39 12.35 8.95
N LEU A 12 1.07 12.36 8.77
CA LEU A 12 0.47 12.10 7.47
C LEU A 12 0.86 13.16 6.42
N ARG A 13 0.87 14.43 6.80
CA ARG A 13 1.20 15.49 5.84
C ARG A 13 2.62 15.34 5.29
N GLU A 14 3.54 14.99 6.15
CA GLU A 14 4.93 14.71 5.77
C GLU A 14 5.02 13.53 4.79
N ALA A 15 4.26 12.47 5.09
CA ALA A 15 4.19 11.30 4.21
C ALA A 15 3.58 11.66 2.86
N TYR A 16 2.55 12.49 2.85
CA TYR A 16 1.87 12.88 1.62
C TYR A 16 2.76 13.73 0.70
N GLU A 17 3.68 14.49 1.27
CA GLU A 17 4.66 15.22 0.46
C GLU A 17 5.52 14.27 -0.37
N ILE A 18 5.82 13.08 0.16
CA ILE A 18 6.54 12.05 -0.58
C ILE A 18 5.69 11.52 -1.73
N VAL A 19 4.41 11.28 -1.49
CA VAL A 19 3.47 10.85 -2.53
C VAL A 19 3.45 11.85 -3.68
N ASN A 20 3.34 13.14 -3.37
CA ASN A 20 3.34 14.20 -4.38
C ASN A 20 4.63 14.25 -5.18
N LYS A 21 5.78 14.15 -4.52
CA LYS A 21 7.07 14.19 -5.21
C LYS A 21 7.24 13.00 -6.15
N VAL A 22 6.81 11.82 -5.71
CA VAL A 22 6.88 10.61 -6.54
C VAL A 22 5.94 10.74 -7.74
N ASP A 23 4.71 11.21 -7.51
CA ASP A 23 3.72 11.39 -8.57
C ASP A 23 4.23 12.36 -9.66
N GLN A 24 4.80 13.48 -9.24
CA GLN A 24 5.33 14.49 -10.17
C GLN A 24 6.54 13.99 -10.95
N GLY A 25 7.29 13.02 -10.43
CA GLY A 25 8.47 12.48 -11.06
C GLY A 25 8.26 11.20 -11.85
N MET A 26 7.02 10.73 -12.00
CA MET A 26 6.74 9.47 -12.70
C MET A 26 6.95 9.58 -14.21
N ASN A 27 7.76 8.65 -14.76
CA ASN A 27 7.96 8.55 -16.21
C ASN A 27 6.75 7.92 -16.92
N VAL A 28 6.02 7.06 -16.21
CA VAL A 28 4.82 6.41 -16.71
C VAL A 28 3.71 6.71 -15.70
N PRO A 29 2.98 7.83 -15.87
CA PRO A 29 2.01 8.30 -14.87
C PRO A 29 0.94 7.29 -14.48
N GLU A 30 0.48 6.46 -15.41
CA GLU A 30 -0.57 5.49 -15.12
C GLU A 30 -0.13 4.35 -14.20
N TRP A 31 1.15 4.21 -13.92
CA TRP A 31 1.65 3.19 -12.99
C TRP A 31 1.43 3.58 -11.53
N PHE A 32 1.21 4.85 -11.27
CA PHE A 32 1.04 5.35 -9.91
C PHE A 32 -0.11 6.37 -9.90
N VAL A 33 -1.20 6.00 -9.23
CA VAL A 33 -2.35 6.89 -9.07
C VAL A 33 -2.29 7.48 -7.67
N ALA A 34 -1.97 8.78 -7.60
CA ALA A 34 -1.89 9.48 -6.33
C ALA A 34 -3.30 9.88 -5.88
N GLU A 35 -3.75 9.29 -4.77
CA GLU A 35 -5.02 9.69 -4.16
C GLU A 35 -4.85 11.07 -3.52
N PRO A 36 -5.93 11.85 -3.38
CA PRO A 36 -5.85 13.14 -2.69
C PRO A 36 -5.59 12.94 -1.20
N TYR A 37 -4.99 13.95 -0.58
CA TYR A 37 -4.68 13.93 0.85
C TYR A 37 -5.88 13.55 1.71
N GLU A 38 -7.06 14.04 1.35
CA GLU A 38 -8.29 13.84 2.10
C GLU A 38 -8.68 12.37 2.22
N GLU A 39 -8.32 11.55 1.22
CA GLU A 39 -8.57 10.11 1.26
C GLU A 39 -7.74 9.45 2.35
N PHE A 40 -6.44 9.78 2.42
CA PHE A 40 -5.57 9.24 3.45
C PHE A 40 -6.03 9.71 4.84
N ASP A 41 -6.37 10.99 4.95
CA ASP A 41 -6.81 11.56 6.20
C ASP A 41 -8.10 10.92 6.70
N PHE A 42 -9.03 10.62 5.78
CA PHE A 42 -10.27 9.93 6.11
C PHE A 42 -9.98 8.60 6.83
N TRP A 43 -9.15 7.75 6.22
CA TRP A 43 -8.85 6.44 6.79
C TRP A 43 -8.10 6.54 8.11
N MET A 44 -7.15 7.47 8.22
CA MET A 44 -6.43 7.67 9.47
C MET A 44 -7.35 8.18 10.57
N ASN A 45 -8.23 9.11 10.23
CA ASN A 45 -9.19 9.67 11.20
C ASN A 45 -10.18 8.63 11.72
N GLU A 46 -10.54 7.66 10.87
CA GLU A 46 -11.45 6.57 11.23
C GLU A 46 -10.75 5.46 12.02
N GLY A 47 -9.44 5.56 12.22
CA GLY A 47 -8.66 4.50 12.86
C GLY A 47 -8.49 3.27 11.97
N ARG A 48 -8.64 3.44 10.66
CA ARG A 48 -8.61 2.35 9.68
C ARG A 48 -7.49 2.52 8.65
N GLY A 49 -6.50 3.32 8.98
CA GLY A 49 -5.30 3.50 8.19
C GLY A 49 -4.07 3.15 9.01
N LEU A 50 -3.10 2.49 8.38
CA LEU A 50 -1.79 2.26 8.98
C LEU A 50 -0.76 2.98 8.13
N LEU A 51 0.07 3.79 8.75
CA LEU A 51 1.08 4.58 8.04
C LEU A 51 2.47 4.18 8.49
N TYR A 52 3.33 3.90 7.50
CA TYR A 52 4.73 3.54 7.73
C TYR A 52 5.65 4.52 7.04
N LEU A 53 6.76 4.84 7.67
CA LEU A 53 7.80 5.70 7.10
C LEU A 53 9.14 4.98 7.15
N ALA A 54 9.96 5.23 6.13
CA ALA A 54 11.36 4.82 6.13
C ALA A 54 12.20 6.05 6.44
N VAL A 55 12.99 5.97 7.48
CA VAL A 55 13.72 7.12 8.04
C VAL A 55 15.20 6.77 8.16
N ASP A 56 16.08 7.69 7.73
CA ASP A 56 17.53 7.47 7.83
C ASP A 56 18.07 7.92 9.19
N GLU A 57 19.40 7.84 9.37
CA GLU A 57 20.07 8.19 10.62
C GLU A 57 19.91 9.66 10.99
N ASP A 58 19.74 10.53 10.00
CA ASP A 58 19.57 11.97 10.20
C ASP A 58 18.11 12.39 10.29
N GLU A 59 17.21 11.42 10.49
CA GLU A 59 15.77 11.63 10.60
C GLU A 59 15.11 12.10 9.29
N ASN A 60 15.77 11.91 8.15
CA ASN A 60 15.16 12.20 6.84
C ASN A 60 14.20 11.10 6.45
N VAL A 61 12.98 11.48 6.04
CA VAL A 61 11.98 10.53 5.58
C VAL A 61 12.14 10.34 4.09
N GLY A 62 12.40 9.10 3.68
CA GLY A 62 12.67 8.78 2.29
C GLY A 62 11.58 7.98 1.59
N ALA A 63 10.66 7.41 2.35
CA ALA A 63 9.61 6.58 1.79
C ALA A 63 8.42 6.52 2.72
N MET A 64 7.24 6.21 2.15
CA MET A 64 6.04 5.99 2.93
C MET A 64 5.28 4.77 2.40
N PHE A 65 4.48 4.15 3.26
CA PHE A 65 3.58 3.08 2.88
C PHE A 65 2.28 3.21 3.66
N PHE A 66 1.17 3.05 2.96
CA PHE A 66 -0.15 3.22 3.55
C PHE A 66 -0.99 1.97 3.37
N VAL A 67 -1.61 1.52 4.45
CA VAL A 67 -2.52 0.37 4.47
C VAL A 67 -3.90 0.84 4.84
N ILE A 68 -4.92 0.34 4.15
CA ILE A 68 -6.32 0.63 4.46
C ILE A 68 -6.96 -0.65 5.01
N LEU A 69 -7.73 -0.50 6.08
CA LEU A 69 -8.53 -1.57 6.67
C LEU A 69 -10.00 -1.31 6.28
N PRO A 70 -10.43 -1.75 5.09
CA PRO A 70 -11.67 -1.26 4.50
C PRO A 70 -12.95 -1.83 5.10
N GLY A 71 -12.90 -3.02 5.67
CA GLY A 71 -14.10 -3.68 6.15
C GLY A 71 -15.11 -3.84 5.01
N LEU A 72 -16.35 -3.42 5.25
CA LEU A 72 -17.41 -3.53 4.24
C LEU A 72 -17.51 -2.31 3.31
N HIS A 73 -16.57 -1.38 3.41
CA HIS A 73 -16.56 -0.18 2.54
C HIS A 73 -16.47 -0.59 1.07
N PRO A 74 -17.17 0.13 0.16
CA PRO A 74 -17.18 -0.22 -1.27
C PRO A 74 -15.80 -0.26 -1.94
N ASP A 75 -14.81 0.42 -1.39
CA ASP A 75 -13.45 0.43 -1.94
C ASP A 75 -12.68 -0.87 -1.69
N ASN A 76 -13.22 -1.78 -0.89
CA ASN A 76 -12.55 -3.04 -0.62
C ASN A 76 -12.42 -3.87 -1.92
N LEU A 77 -11.18 -4.16 -2.29
CA LEU A 77 -10.88 -4.96 -3.47
C LEU A 77 -11.47 -6.38 -3.40
N GLY A 78 -11.80 -6.84 -2.20
CA GLY A 78 -12.44 -8.14 -2.01
C GLY A 78 -13.77 -8.27 -2.73
N TYR A 79 -14.49 -7.16 -2.97
CA TYR A 79 -15.72 -7.18 -3.76
C TYR A 79 -15.45 -7.60 -5.20
N ASP A 80 -14.32 -7.20 -5.76
CA ASP A 80 -13.93 -7.60 -7.11
C ASP A 80 -13.62 -9.09 -7.19
N LEU A 81 -13.34 -9.72 -6.07
CA LEU A 81 -13.01 -11.14 -5.97
C LEU A 81 -14.19 -11.97 -5.46
N ASN A 82 -15.36 -11.38 -5.37
CA ASN A 82 -16.59 -12.04 -4.89
C ASN A 82 -16.45 -12.63 -3.49
N MET A 83 -15.73 -11.94 -2.61
CA MET A 83 -15.55 -12.37 -1.23
C MET A 83 -16.83 -12.20 -0.43
N GLU A 84 -17.07 -13.10 0.51
CA GLU A 84 -18.18 -13.02 1.43
C GLU A 84 -17.91 -12.00 2.54
N GLU A 85 -18.96 -11.56 3.23
CA GLU A 85 -18.87 -10.54 4.27
C GLU A 85 -17.81 -10.84 5.33
N GLU A 86 -17.74 -12.09 5.79
CA GLU A 86 -16.77 -12.49 6.80
C GLU A 86 -15.32 -12.37 6.29
N GLN A 87 -15.11 -12.62 5.00
CA GLN A 87 -13.79 -12.45 4.38
C GLN A 87 -13.45 -10.97 4.18
N LEU A 88 -14.44 -10.18 3.75
CA LEU A 88 -14.25 -8.75 3.53
C LEU A 88 -13.77 -8.04 4.79
N LYS A 89 -14.29 -8.42 5.93
CA LYS A 89 -13.90 -7.83 7.23
C LYS A 89 -12.46 -8.12 7.60
N LEU A 90 -11.84 -9.12 7.00
CA LEU A 90 -10.47 -9.54 7.30
C LEU A 90 -9.48 -9.15 6.20
N CYS A 91 -9.90 -8.28 5.29
CA CYS A 91 -9.05 -7.76 4.22
C CYS A 91 -8.29 -6.53 4.68
N ALA A 92 -7.02 -6.43 4.25
CA ALA A 92 -6.24 -5.21 4.37
C ALA A 92 -5.75 -4.86 2.97
N MET A 93 -5.91 -3.60 2.56
CA MET A 93 -5.44 -3.14 1.26
C MET A 93 -4.07 -2.49 1.44
N MET A 94 -3.08 -3.07 0.76
CA MET A 94 -1.71 -2.54 0.72
C MET A 94 -1.72 -1.45 -0.35
N ASP A 95 -2.15 -0.26 0.06
CA ASP A 95 -2.70 0.75 -0.85
C ASP A 95 -1.67 1.57 -1.61
N THR A 96 -0.76 2.23 -0.91
CA THR A 96 0.15 3.17 -1.54
C THR A 96 1.56 3.03 -0.98
N ALA A 97 2.53 2.85 -1.88
CA ALA A 97 3.95 2.88 -1.55
C ALA A 97 4.62 3.94 -2.40
N ALA A 98 5.39 4.82 -1.77
CA ALA A 98 6.13 5.86 -2.48
C ALA A 98 7.54 5.96 -1.90
N VAL A 99 8.54 5.90 -2.77
CA VAL A 99 9.96 5.96 -2.39
C VAL A 99 10.62 7.09 -3.17
N LEU A 100 11.24 8.04 -2.47
CA LEU A 100 11.95 9.13 -3.10
C LEU A 100 13.13 8.57 -3.93
N PRO A 101 13.44 9.20 -5.09
CA PRO A 101 14.52 8.71 -5.96
C PRO A 101 15.84 8.47 -5.23
N GLU A 102 16.21 9.35 -4.32
CA GLU A 102 17.47 9.23 -3.60
C GLU A 102 17.51 8.10 -2.58
N PHE A 103 16.35 7.52 -2.28
CA PHE A 103 16.23 6.38 -1.36
C PHE A 103 15.98 5.04 -2.07
N ARG A 104 15.97 5.04 -3.40
CA ARG A 104 15.80 3.80 -4.18
C ARG A 104 17.01 2.90 -4.04
N GLY A 105 16.80 1.60 -4.29
CA GLY A 105 17.87 0.61 -4.21
C GLY A 105 18.07 0.00 -2.83
N HIS A 106 17.22 0.33 -1.87
CA HIS A 106 17.29 -0.20 -0.51
C HIS A 106 16.15 -1.16 -0.18
N HIS A 107 15.38 -1.58 -1.18
CA HIS A 107 14.24 -2.49 -1.02
C HIS A 107 13.19 -1.97 -0.02
N LEU A 108 12.98 -0.66 0.03
CA LEU A 108 12.12 -0.04 1.03
C LEU A 108 10.65 -0.43 0.89
N GLN A 109 10.14 -0.56 -0.35
CA GLN A 109 8.78 -1.01 -0.54
C GLN A 109 8.59 -2.41 0.06
N TYR A 110 9.52 -3.30 -0.21
CA TYR A 110 9.50 -4.66 0.36
C TYR A 110 9.52 -4.60 1.89
N GLU A 111 10.46 -3.85 2.45
CA GLU A 111 10.63 -3.76 3.90
C GLU A 111 9.41 -3.17 4.61
N MET A 112 8.84 -2.12 4.05
CA MET A 112 7.63 -1.52 4.62
C MET A 112 6.45 -2.48 4.57
N MET A 113 6.28 -3.21 3.47
CA MET A 113 5.22 -4.20 3.34
C MET A 113 5.39 -5.35 4.31
N GLN A 114 6.63 -5.78 4.56
CA GLN A 114 6.90 -6.83 5.54
C GLN A 114 6.57 -6.38 6.97
N HIS A 115 6.89 -5.13 7.31
CA HIS A 115 6.48 -4.56 8.61
C HIS A 115 4.97 -4.52 8.75
N ALA A 116 4.28 -4.07 7.70
CA ALA A 116 2.82 -4.03 7.70
C ALA A 116 2.22 -5.43 7.84
N GLU A 117 2.76 -6.40 7.11
CA GLU A 117 2.27 -7.77 7.18
C GLU A 117 2.39 -8.33 8.60
N ALA A 118 3.51 -8.07 9.28
CA ALA A 118 3.71 -8.53 10.66
C ALA A 118 2.65 -7.94 11.60
N ASP A 119 2.39 -6.63 11.47
CA ASP A 119 1.37 -5.97 12.28
C ASP A 119 -0.03 -6.51 11.98
N LEU A 120 -0.35 -6.68 10.69
CA LEU A 120 -1.66 -7.17 10.27
C LEU A 120 -1.90 -8.60 10.73
N ARG A 121 -0.86 -9.42 10.73
CA ARG A 121 -0.93 -10.79 11.25
C ARG A 121 -1.29 -10.79 12.73
N GLU A 122 -0.66 -9.93 13.52
CA GLU A 122 -0.97 -9.77 14.94
C GLU A 122 -2.39 -9.24 15.16
N MET A 123 -2.87 -8.37 14.27
CA MET A 123 -4.21 -7.79 14.35
C MET A 123 -5.31 -8.76 13.90
N GLY A 124 -4.95 -9.92 13.35
CA GLY A 124 -5.90 -10.95 12.95
C GLY A 124 -6.42 -10.84 11.52
N TYR A 125 -5.83 -9.99 10.69
CA TYR A 125 -6.19 -9.90 9.28
C TYR A 125 -5.68 -11.13 8.53
N LYS A 126 -6.36 -11.51 7.44
CA LYS A 126 -6.07 -12.74 6.71
C LYS A 126 -5.79 -12.55 5.23
N TYR A 127 -6.31 -11.48 4.62
CA TYR A 127 -6.21 -11.28 3.19
C TYR A 127 -5.55 -9.94 2.91
N LEU A 128 -4.37 -9.98 2.30
CA LEU A 128 -3.66 -8.76 1.90
C LEU A 128 -3.87 -8.56 0.41
N LEU A 129 -4.46 -7.43 0.05
CA LEU A 129 -4.84 -7.13 -1.33
C LEU A 129 -4.11 -5.90 -1.83
N CYS A 130 -3.70 -5.91 -3.09
CA CYS A 130 -3.12 -4.73 -3.71
C CYS A 130 -3.41 -4.72 -5.20
N THR A 131 -3.22 -3.57 -5.83
CA THR A 131 -3.32 -3.43 -7.28
C THR A 131 -1.96 -3.01 -7.83
N VAL A 132 -1.64 -3.55 -9.02
CA VAL A 132 -0.40 -3.22 -9.72
C VAL A 132 -0.73 -3.07 -11.19
N HIS A 133 -0.16 -2.04 -11.85
CA HIS A 133 -0.30 -1.92 -13.30
C HIS A 133 0.37 -3.14 -13.94
N PRO A 134 -0.27 -3.80 -14.94
CA PRO A 134 0.27 -5.04 -15.52
C PRO A 134 1.69 -4.94 -16.06
N GLU A 135 2.10 -3.76 -16.50
CA GLU A 135 3.43 -3.54 -17.07
C GLU A 135 4.46 -3.06 -16.04
N ASN A 136 4.06 -2.80 -14.80
CA ASN A 136 4.97 -2.34 -13.77
C ASN A 136 5.75 -3.53 -13.20
N ILE A 137 6.85 -3.89 -13.86
CA ILE A 137 7.66 -5.05 -13.50
C ILE A 137 8.22 -4.96 -12.08
N PHE A 138 8.61 -3.77 -11.65
CA PHE A 138 9.20 -3.59 -10.32
C PHE A 138 8.21 -3.93 -9.22
N SER A 139 6.99 -3.39 -9.29
CA SER A 139 5.96 -3.69 -8.31
C SER A 139 5.49 -5.14 -8.40
N ARG A 140 5.35 -5.68 -9.62
CA ARG A 140 5.00 -7.09 -9.82
C ARG A 140 6.01 -8.01 -9.17
N SER A 141 7.29 -7.78 -9.43
CA SER A 141 8.37 -8.60 -8.86
C SER A 141 8.38 -8.52 -7.35
N ASN A 142 8.12 -7.33 -6.79
CA ASN A 142 8.07 -7.13 -5.34
C ASN A 142 6.96 -7.97 -4.69
N VAL A 143 5.73 -7.90 -5.24
CA VAL A 143 4.62 -8.64 -4.64
C VAL A 143 4.76 -10.15 -4.85
N MET A 144 5.27 -10.56 -6.00
CA MET A 144 5.54 -11.99 -6.26
C MET A 144 6.55 -12.54 -5.26
N LYS A 145 7.62 -11.79 -5.01
CA LYS A 145 8.65 -12.19 -4.06
C LYS A 145 8.10 -12.38 -2.65
N GLN A 146 7.06 -11.62 -2.30
CA GLN A 146 6.42 -11.71 -0.99
C GLN A 146 5.34 -12.79 -0.91
N GLY A 147 5.07 -13.49 -2.01
CA GLY A 147 4.08 -14.58 -2.01
C GLY A 147 2.69 -14.19 -2.44
N TYR A 148 2.50 -13.01 -3.01
CA TYR A 148 1.20 -12.62 -3.55
C TYR A 148 0.95 -13.35 -4.87
N GLU A 149 -0.32 -13.63 -5.16
CA GLU A 149 -0.75 -14.23 -6.42
C GLU A 149 -1.67 -13.27 -7.17
N LYS A 150 -1.49 -13.20 -8.48
CA LYS A 150 -2.36 -12.40 -9.33
C LYS A 150 -3.67 -13.16 -9.55
N LEU A 151 -4.80 -12.55 -9.21
CA LEU A 151 -6.10 -13.17 -9.30
C LEU A 151 -6.96 -12.62 -10.44
N LEU A 152 -6.79 -11.36 -10.82
CA LEU A 152 -7.71 -10.71 -11.74
C LEU A 152 -7.03 -9.49 -12.37
N THR A 153 -7.39 -9.18 -13.61
CA THR A 153 -7.02 -7.93 -14.27
C THR A 153 -8.31 -7.20 -14.62
N LYS A 154 -8.43 -5.94 -14.20
CA LYS A 154 -9.59 -5.13 -14.58
C LYS A 154 -9.26 -3.64 -14.55
N GLU A 155 -10.16 -2.83 -15.08
CA GLU A 155 -10.04 -1.39 -15.01
C GLU A 155 -10.45 -0.89 -13.63
N LYS A 156 -9.59 -0.04 -13.04
CA LYS A 156 -9.81 0.60 -11.75
C LYS A 156 -9.42 2.06 -11.87
N TYR A 157 -9.72 2.85 -10.84
CA TYR A 157 -9.22 4.23 -10.71
C TYR A 157 -9.50 5.08 -11.95
N GLY A 158 -10.74 5.02 -12.47
CA GLY A 158 -11.13 5.84 -13.61
C GLY A 158 -10.71 5.30 -14.97
N GLY A 159 -10.52 3.99 -15.07
CA GLY A 159 -10.24 3.34 -16.34
C GLY A 159 -8.81 2.82 -16.49
N PHE A 160 -7.98 2.94 -15.45
CA PHE A 160 -6.63 2.39 -15.49
C PHE A 160 -6.67 0.87 -15.30
N LEU A 161 -5.92 0.16 -16.14
CA LEU A 161 -5.77 -1.29 -16.02
C LEU A 161 -4.98 -1.64 -14.77
N ARG A 162 -5.49 -2.58 -13.99
CA ARG A 162 -4.80 -3.04 -12.77
C ARG A 162 -4.94 -4.53 -12.61
N ASP A 163 -3.85 -5.17 -12.23
CA ASP A 163 -3.88 -6.54 -11.72
C ASP A 163 -4.20 -6.47 -10.23
N ILE A 164 -5.09 -7.34 -9.79
CA ILE A 164 -5.38 -7.49 -8.36
C ILE A 164 -4.61 -8.69 -7.85
N TRP A 165 -3.79 -8.46 -6.84
CA TRP A 165 -2.94 -9.46 -6.22
C TRP A 165 -3.40 -9.70 -4.79
N MET A 166 -3.28 -10.93 -4.33
CA MET A 166 -3.66 -11.29 -2.97
C MET A 166 -2.63 -12.20 -2.35
N LYS A 167 -2.35 -11.98 -1.06
CA LYS A 167 -1.64 -12.92 -0.22
C LYS A 167 -2.54 -13.28 0.95
N GLN A 168 -2.74 -14.58 1.16
CA GLN A 168 -3.45 -15.05 2.35
C GLN A 168 -2.44 -15.34 3.44
N ILE A 169 -2.59 -14.67 4.57
CA ILE A 169 -1.70 -14.88 5.71
C ILE A 169 -2.41 -15.77 6.72
N ILE A 170 -1.77 -16.88 7.06
CA ILE A 170 -2.33 -17.90 7.98
C ILE A 170 -1.35 -18.01 9.14
N GLU A 171 -1.89 -18.17 10.32
CA GLU A 171 -1.06 -18.43 11.49
C GLU A 171 -0.52 -19.86 11.48
#